data_0e5fe788034e34ad7c9b7dd89d74843e
#
_entry.id   0e5fe788034e34ad7c9b7dd89d74843e
#
_cell.length_a   1.000
_cell.length_b   1.000
_cell.length_c   1.000
_cell.angle_alpha   90.00
_cell.angle_beta   90.00
_cell.angle_gamma   90.00
#
_symmetry.space_group_name_H-M   'P 1'
#
loop_
_entity.id
_entity.type
_entity.pdbx_description
1 polymer ?
#
loop_
_entity_poly.entity_id
_entity_poly.type
_entity_poly.pdbx_seq_one_letter_code
_entity_poly.pdbx_strand_id
1 'polypeptide(L)'
;MSDKTKSVSSAPAYWSHNKAWINWIEDGISKKHIKYYDNNGFSNLKVIGSGSFGKVYSAEWKNFRSILALKTLTDSTAEKVVDELKIQREVHCYDNIIKFYGITTEIRNDNSKKYMLVMEYADSATLQEYLEKNFKNLTWSDKFKMAHQLAYAVLCLHGEKIIHRDLHPKNVLVHQNTIKLADFGLSKRTDEFVKSKSAPGVVRIGILLWVISSGRPPFEGKGDYFLIVNIPKGFREEPIPNTPKDYEEIYTDCWKYEPNDRPDIEEVVTRLETIIAIDKSTNEF
;
A
#
# COMPACT_ATOMS: atom_id res chain seq x y z
N MET A 1 -13.89 62.89 20.08
CA MET A 1 -14.39 61.52 20.32
C MET A 1 -13.98 60.70 19.11
N SER A 2 -12.90 59.94 19.23
CA SER A 2 -12.34 59.14 18.17
C SER A 2 -12.59 57.66 18.50
N ASP A 3 -13.42 57.04 17.72
CA ASP A 3 -13.76 55.65 17.82
C ASP A 3 -12.65 54.79 17.18
N LYS A 4 -11.98 53.98 18.02
CA LYS A 4 -10.98 53.01 17.58
C LYS A 4 -11.67 51.68 17.35
N THR A 5 -12.06 51.42 16.11
CA THR A 5 -12.44 50.10 15.64
C THR A 5 -11.21 49.18 15.67
N LYS A 6 -11.17 48.22 16.59
CA LYS A 6 -10.22 47.12 16.59
C LYS A 6 -10.54 46.17 15.42
N SER A 7 -9.64 46.12 14.47
CA SER A 7 -9.66 45.05 13.46
C SER A 7 -9.29 43.72 14.09
N VAL A 8 -10.25 42.81 14.20
CA VAL A 8 -10.02 41.42 14.53
C VAL A 8 -9.42 40.78 13.26
N SER A 9 -8.13 40.52 13.26
CA SER A 9 -7.49 39.76 12.20
C SER A 9 -7.95 38.30 12.31
N SER A 10 -8.84 37.88 11.42
CA SER A 10 -9.20 36.49 11.24
C SER A 10 -7.92 35.73 10.77
N ALA A 11 -7.48 34.77 11.54
CA ALA A 11 -6.39 33.88 11.13
C ALA A 11 -6.75 33.23 9.79
N PRO A 12 -5.79 33.06 8.86
CA PRO A 12 -6.08 32.46 7.56
C PRO A 12 -6.71 31.08 7.71
N ALA A 13 -7.67 30.74 6.87
CA ALA A 13 -8.39 29.46 6.86
C ALA A 13 -7.44 28.22 6.84
N TYR A 14 -6.23 28.39 6.33
CA TYR A 14 -5.15 27.38 6.34
C TYR A 14 -4.78 26.89 7.78
N TRP A 15 -4.80 27.79 8.78
CA TRP A 15 -4.48 27.42 10.18
C TRP A 15 -5.61 26.66 10.89
N SER A 16 -6.85 26.84 10.45
CA SER A 16 -7.98 26.12 11.06
C SER A 16 -8.06 24.66 10.60
N HIS A 17 -7.68 24.35 9.35
CA HIS A 17 -7.69 22.98 8.81
C HIS A 17 -6.56 22.12 9.40
N ASN A 18 -5.37 22.68 9.65
CA ASN A 18 -4.27 21.95 10.28
C ASN A 18 -4.55 21.56 11.75
N LYS A 19 -5.42 22.25 12.46
CA LYS A 19 -5.82 21.86 13.83
C LYS A 19 -6.79 20.69 13.87
N ALA A 20 -7.62 20.51 12.86
CA ALA A 20 -8.70 19.51 12.90
C ALA A 20 -8.17 18.06 12.92
N TRP A 21 -7.18 17.71 12.11
CA TRP A 21 -6.63 16.35 12.09
C TRP A 21 -5.77 16.05 13.32
N ILE A 22 -5.02 17.06 13.80
CA ILE A 22 -4.26 16.96 15.05
C ILE A 22 -5.21 16.67 16.21
N ASN A 23 -6.31 17.43 16.32
CA ASN A 23 -7.31 17.23 17.36
C ASN A 23 -7.95 15.83 17.26
N TRP A 24 -8.21 15.34 16.04
CA TRP A 24 -8.74 13.99 15.83
C TRP A 24 -7.78 12.90 16.31
N ILE A 25 -6.47 13.04 16.03
CA ILE A 25 -5.43 12.13 16.51
C ILE A 25 -5.31 12.18 18.03
N GLU A 26 -5.21 13.37 18.62
CA GLU A 26 -5.07 13.56 20.08
C GLU A 26 -6.31 13.03 20.82
N ASP A 27 -7.52 13.23 20.27
CA ASP A 27 -8.75 12.64 20.80
C ASP A 27 -8.72 11.11 20.71
N GLY A 28 -8.28 10.55 19.58
CA GLY A 28 -8.10 9.12 19.39
C GLY A 28 -7.10 8.50 20.37
N ILE A 29 -6.00 9.20 20.67
CA ILE A 29 -5.02 8.80 21.68
C ILE A 29 -5.61 8.87 23.08
N SER A 30 -6.27 9.99 23.44
CA SER A 30 -6.86 10.20 24.76
C SER A 30 -7.96 9.17 25.10
N LYS A 31 -8.75 8.79 24.11
CA LYS A 31 -9.79 7.75 24.21
C LYS A 31 -9.23 6.31 24.09
N LYS A 32 -7.92 6.13 23.98
CA LYS A 32 -7.24 4.84 23.75
C LYS A 32 -7.69 4.09 22.49
N HIS A 33 -8.28 4.80 21.53
CA HIS A 33 -8.62 4.25 20.21
C HIS A 33 -7.40 4.14 19.30
N ILE A 34 -6.35 4.96 19.55
CA ILE A 34 -5.06 4.92 18.88
C ILE A 34 -3.99 4.73 19.94
N LYS A 35 -3.17 3.70 19.79
CA LYS A 35 -2.05 3.47 20.70
C LYS A 35 -0.96 4.52 20.47
N TYR A 36 -0.53 5.16 21.55
CA TYR A 36 0.60 6.09 21.52
C TYR A 36 1.88 5.38 21.94
N TYR A 37 2.95 5.61 21.19
CA TYR A 37 4.29 5.14 21.48
C TYR A 37 5.15 6.34 21.86
N ASP A 38 5.76 6.32 23.05
CA ASP A 38 6.67 7.37 23.46
C ASP A 38 7.90 7.41 22.55
N ASN A 39 8.17 8.55 21.94
CA ASN A 39 9.29 8.72 21.00
C ASN A 39 10.65 8.35 21.61
N ASN A 40 10.82 8.56 22.90
CA ASN A 40 12.04 8.17 23.65
C ASN A 40 12.25 6.64 23.71
N GLY A 41 11.22 5.87 23.37
CA GLY A 41 11.31 4.41 23.26
C GLY A 41 12.01 3.93 22.00
N PHE A 42 12.14 4.75 20.98
CA PHE A 42 12.79 4.40 19.71
C PHE A 42 14.27 4.71 19.71
N SER A 43 15.06 3.83 19.13
CA SER A 43 16.50 3.98 18.93
C SER A 43 16.92 3.45 17.56
N ASN A 44 18.15 3.74 17.13
CA ASN A 44 18.74 3.23 15.88
C ASN A 44 17.92 3.57 14.62
N LEU A 45 17.38 4.80 14.54
CA LEU A 45 16.59 5.25 13.39
C LEU A 45 17.44 5.26 12.12
N LYS A 46 16.98 4.54 11.08
CA LYS A 46 17.60 4.51 9.75
C LYS A 46 16.54 4.80 8.71
N VAL A 47 16.83 5.69 7.75
CA VAL A 47 15.92 5.93 6.61
C VAL A 47 15.91 4.68 5.73
N ILE A 48 14.72 4.13 5.47
CA ILE A 48 14.49 2.96 4.62
C ILE A 48 13.67 3.28 3.38
N GLY A 49 13.03 4.46 3.34
CA GLY A 49 12.27 4.94 2.20
C GLY A 49 12.06 6.44 2.25
N SER A 50 11.97 7.07 1.08
CA SER A 50 11.65 8.49 0.92
C SER A 50 10.88 8.69 -0.37
N GLY A 51 9.75 9.38 -0.32
CA GLY A 51 8.89 9.64 -1.48
C GLY A 51 7.99 10.85 -1.26
N SER A 52 7.04 11.04 -2.17
CA SER A 52 6.06 12.14 -2.12
C SER A 52 5.19 12.11 -0.86
N PHE A 53 5.01 10.95 -0.25
CA PHE A 53 4.21 10.73 0.96
C PHE A 53 5.01 10.79 2.27
N GLY A 54 6.28 11.21 2.21
CA GLY A 54 7.13 11.39 3.37
C GLY A 54 8.30 10.43 3.44
N LYS A 55 8.93 10.38 4.62
CA LYS A 55 10.05 9.48 4.91
C LYS A 55 9.59 8.31 5.77
N VAL A 56 10.16 7.14 5.51
CA VAL A 56 9.98 5.94 6.32
C VAL A 56 11.32 5.59 6.97
N TYR A 57 11.29 5.33 8.27
CA TYR A 57 12.45 4.92 9.03
C TYR A 57 12.23 3.52 9.58
N SER A 58 13.27 2.71 9.67
CA SER A 58 13.31 1.59 10.60
C SER A 58 13.81 2.09 11.95
N ALA A 59 13.27 1.59 13.04
CA ALA A 59 13.67 1.93 14.40
C ALA A 59 13.52 0.73 15.32
N GLU A 60 14.41 0.61 16.31
CA GLU A 60 14.30 -0.38 17.37
C GLU A 60 13.43 0.15 18.50
N TRP A 61 12.47 -0.67 18.96
CA TRP A 61 11.64 -0.37 20.12
C TRP A 61 12.24 -1.01 21.39
N LYS A 62 12.56 -0.22 22.38
CA LYS A 62 13.37 -0.59 23.57
C LYS A 62 12.91 -1.84 24.31
N ASN A 63 11.60 -2.07 24.39
CA ASN A 63 11.06 -3.13 25.26
C ASN A 63 10.98 -4.51 24.61
N PHE A 64 11.18 -4.63 23.30
CA PHE A 64 10.91 -5.91 22.60
C PHE A 64 12.00 -6.35 21.63
N ARG A 65 13.11 -5.64 21.48
CA ARG A 65 14.12 -5.86 20.41
C ARG A 65 13.49 -6.00 19.00
N SER A 66 12.25 -5.53 18.85
CA SER A 66 11.55 -5.59 17.58
C SER A 66 11.85 -4.32 16.77
N ILE A 67 12.14 -4.52 15.49
CA ILE A 67 12.27 -3.43 14.54
C ILE A 67 10.86 -3.04 14.10
N LEU A 68 10.58 -1.73 14.12
CA LEU A 68 9.33 -1.14 13.65
C LEU A 68 9.61 -0.15 12.52
N ALA A 69 8.62 0.08 11.68
CA ALA A 69 8.68 1.12 10.67
C ALA A 69 7.96 2.37 11.18
N LEU A 70 8.59 3.54 10.98
CA LEU A 70 8.03 4.84 11.33
C LEU A 70 7.83 5.65 10.04
N LYS A 71 6.58 5.83 9.60
CA LYS A 71 6.25 6.64 8.42
C LYS A 71 5.85 8.05 8.87
N THR A 72 6.55 9.08 8.37
CA THR A 72 6.19 10.47 8.67
C THR A 72 4.89 10.85 7.98
N LEU A 73 4.02 11.51 8.71
CA LEU A 73 2.86 12.17 8.11
C LEU A 73 3.32 13.53 7.56
N THR A 74 3.22 13.70 6.26
CA THR A 74 3.54 15.00 5.62
C THR A 74 2.32 15.92 5.71
N ASP A 75 2.57 17.25 5.61
CA ASP A 75 1.54 18.30 5.66
C ASP A 75 0.60 18.32 4.42
N SER A 76 0.44 17.20 3.73
CA SER A 76 -0.66 16.99 2.80
C SER A 76 -1.98 17.19 3.56
N THR A 77 -2.95 17.82 2.95
CA THR A 77 -4.20 18.29 3.58
C THR A 77 -4.65 17.42 4.77
N ALA A 78 -5.05 18.05 5.86
CA ALA A 78 -5.52 17.41 7.11
C ALA A 78 -6.45 16.20 6.88
N GLU A 79 -7.32 16.31 5.90
CA GLU A 79 -8.27 15.30 5.48
C GLU A 79 -7.59 14.01 5.01
N LYS A 80 -6.56 14.10 4.16
CA LYS A 80 -5.84 12.92 3.65
C LYS A 80 -5.14 12.12 4.74
N VAL A 81 -4.55 12.82 5.72
CA VAL A 81 -3.90 12.16 6.87
C VAL A 81 -4.90 11.38 7.70
N VAL A 82 -6.06 11.98 7.98
CA VAL A 82 -7.13 11.31 8.74
C VAL A 82 -7.71 10.14 7.96
N ASP A 83 -7.89 10.28 6.65
CA ASP A 83 -8.42 9.20 5.82
C ASP A 83 -7.43 8.03 5.70
N GLU A 84 -6.14 8.30 5.52
CA GLU A 84 -5.10 7.25 5.56
C GLU A 84 -5.11 6.50 6.89
N LEU A 85 -5.19 7.22 8.01
CA LEU A 85 -5.23 6.62 9.35
C LEU A 85 -6.49 5.78 9.57
N LYS A 86 -7.66 6.25 9.13
CA LYS A 86 -8.91 5.50 9.25
C LYS A 86 -8.82 4.20 8.46
N ILE A 87 -8.40 4.28 7.19
CA ILE A 87 -8.24 3.11 6.33
C ILE A 87 -7.25 2.13 6.96
N GLN A 88 -6.06 2.60 7.35
CA GLN A 88 -5.03 1.76 7.95
C GLN A 88 -5.52 1.02 9.20
N ARG A 89 -6.32 1.67 10.04
CA ARG A 89 -6.90 1.06 11.25
C ARG A 89 -7.96 0.00 10.95
N GLU A 90 -8.67 0.10 9.86
CA GLU A 90 -9.69 -0.89 9.48
C GLU A 90 -9.05 -2.15 8.90
N VAL A 91 -8.03 -1.98 8.08
CA VAL A 91 -7.47 -3.08 7.29
C VAL A 91 -6.26 -3.76 7.91
N HIS A 92 -5.69 -3.23 9.00
CA HIS A 92 -4.46 -3.77 9.62
C HIS A 92 -4.60 -5.20 10.20
N CYS A 93 -5.82 -5.71 10.33
CA CYS A 93 -6.08 -7.07 10.80
C CYS A 93 -5.85 -8.15 9.72
N TYR A 94 -5.80 -7.79 8.45
CA TYR A 94 -5.57 -8.73 7.35
C TYR A 94 -4.07 -9.07 7.22
N ASP A 95 -3.76 -10.36 7.10
CA ASP A 95 -2.37 -10.84 7.12
C ASP A 95 -1.51 -10.32 5.97
N ASN A 96 -2.11 -10.11 4.80
CA ASN A 96 -1.41 -9.60 3.62
C ASN A 96 -1.44 -8.07 3.50
N ILE A 97 -1.76 -7.38 4.58
CA ILE A 97 -1.69 -5.93 4.72
C ILE A 97 -0.71 -5.57 5.82
N ILE A 98 0.10 -4.52 5.59
CA ILE A 98 1.06 -4.04 6.59
C ILE A 98 0.32 -3.60 7.86
N LYS A 99 0.76 -4.10 9.03
CA LYS A 99 0.07 -3.81 10.29
C LYS A 99 0.35 -2.39 10.77
N PHE A 100 -0.69 -1.74 11.23
CA PHE A 100 -0.62 -0.46 11.94
C PHE A 100 -0.67 -0.72 13.44
N TYR A 101 0.30 -0.20 14.17
CA TYR A 101 0.41 -0.39 15.62
C TYR A 101 0.01 0.84 16.41
N GLY A 102 0.14 2.04 15.85
CA GLY A 102 -0.19 3.28 16.53
C GLY A 102 0.58 4.48 16.01
N ILE A 103 0.73 5.48 16.84
CA ILE A 103 1.35 6.77 16.50
C ILE A 103 2.44 7.11 17.51
N THR A 104 3.47 7.81 17.03
CA THR A 104 4.46 8.51 17.85
C THR A 104 4.60 9.95 17.39
N THR A 105 5.18 10.80 18.24
CA THR A 105 5.45 12.21 17.92
C THR A 105 6.89 12.58 18.21
N GLU A 106 7.53 13.27 17.28
CA GLU A 106 8.81 13.92 17.46
C GLU A 106 8.59 15.42 17.68
N ILE A 107 9.19 16.00 18.72
CA ILE A 107 9.16 17.45 18.95
C ILE A 107 10.31 18.07 18.16
N ARG A 108 9.98 19.00 17.25
CA ARG A 108 10.97 19.75 16.47
C ARG A 108 11.55 20.90 17.29
N ASN A 109 12.63 21.51 16.80
CA ASN A 109 13.31 22.64 17.44
C ASN A 109 12.41 23.89 17.61
N ASP A 110 11.38 24.02 16.78
CA ASP A 110 10.35 25.07 16.83
C ASP A 110 9.18 24.73 17.75
N ASN A 111 9.29 23.68 18.57
CA ASN A 111 8.24 23.11 19.42
C ASN A 111 7.03 22.55 18.68
N SER A 112 7.06 22.45 17.34
CA SER A 112 6.01 21.76 16.60
C SER A 112 6.11 20.24 16.76
N LYS A 113 4.95 19.55 16.74
CA LYS A 113 4.88 18.09 16.78
C LYS A 113 4.91 17.53 15.36
N LYS A 114 5.80 16.59 15.09
CA LYS A 114 5.81 15.77 13.88
C LYS A 114 5.24 14.40 14.21
N TYR A 115 4.11 14.07 13.62
CA TYR A 115 3.46 12.79 13.83
C TYR A 115 4.03 11.74 12.88
N MET A 116 4.18 10.51 13.38
CA MET A 116 4.63 9.36 12.60
C MET A 116 3.76 8.15 12.91
N LEU A 117 3.41 7.39 11.87
CA LEU A 117 2.76 6.09 12.01
C LEU A 117 3.78 5.06 12.48
N VAL A 118 3.40 4.28 13.47
CA VAL A 118 4.17 3.12 13.95
C VAL A 118 3.58 1.87 13.30
N MET A 119 4.37 1.18 12.50
CA MET A 119 3.92 0.11 11.61
C MET A 119 4.83 -1.12 11.71
N GLU A 120 4.34 -2.23 11.18
CA GLU A 120 5.12 -3.44 10.94
C GLU A 120 6.31 -3.11 10.03
N TYR A 121 7.49 -3.64 10.40
CA TYR A 121 8.68 -3.55 9.56
C TYR A 121 8.75 -4.77 8.64
N ALA A 122 8.78 -4.56 7.34
CA ALA A 122 9.01 -5.62 6.37
C ALA A 122 10.52 -5.83 6.18
N ASP A 123 10.99 -7.04 6.45
CA ASP A 123 12.42 -7.38 6.51
C ASP A 123 13.08 -7.61 5.15
N SER A 124 12.29 -7.81 4.10
CA SER A 124 12.77 -8.20 2.77
C SER A 124 12.53 -7.13 1.69
N ALA A 125 12.28 -5.88 2.10
CA ALA A 125 12.11 -4.71 1.24
C ALA A 125 10.84 -4.74 0.35
N THR A 126 10.85 -3.98 -0.76
CA THR A 126 9.74 -3.95 -1.72
C THR A 126 9.73 -5.20 -2.59
N LEU A 127 8.58 -5.52 -3.19
CA LEU A 127 8.45 -6.63 -4.14
C LEU A 127 9.46 -6.48 -5.29
N GLN A 128 9.68 -5.26 -5.77
CA GLN A 128 10.66 -5.01 -6.81
C GLN A 128 12.07 -5.44 -6.38
N GLU A 129 12.55 -4.94 -5.25
CA GLU A 129 13.88 -5.23 -4.72
C GLU A 129 14.04 -6.70 -4.32
N TYR A 130 12.96 -7.31 -3.82
CA TYR A 130 12.94 -8.73 -3.48
C TYR A 130 13.09 -9.60 -4.73
N LEU A 131 12.35 -9.29 -5.79
CA LEU A 131 12.46 -10.02 -7.06
C LEU A 131 13.80 -9.82 -7.72
N GLU A 132 14.34 -8.61 -7.76
CA GLU A 132 15.70 -8.34 -8.30
C GLU A 132 16.76 -9.23 -7.65
N LYS A 133 16.66 -9.49 -6.35
CA LYS A 133 17.64 -10.29 -5.59
C LYS A 133 17.39 -11.79 -5.64
N ASN A 134 16.13 -12.22 -5.63
CA ASN A 134 15.74 -13.60 -5.32
C ASN A 134 15.10 -14.34 -6.51
N PHE A 135 14.79 -13.66 -7.62
CA PHE A 135 13.97 -14.21 -8.72
C PHE A 135 14.46 -15.56 -9.24
N LYS A 136 15.80 -15.73 -9.37
CA LYS A 136 16.42 -16.96 -9.88
C LYS A 136 16.17 -18.18 -8.98
N ASN A 137 15.88 -17.95 -7.71
CA ASN A 137 15.65 -18.99 -6.69
C ASN A 137 14.16 -19.28 -6.47
N LEU A 138 13.27 -18.45 -7.02
CA LEU A 138 11.82 -18.62 -6.86
C LEU A 138 11.30 -19.71 -7.77
N THR A 139 10.63 -20.68 -7.18
CA THR A 139 9.84 -21.69 -7.88
C THR A 139 8.51 -21.08 -8.36
N TRP A 140 7.81 -21.77 -9.27
CA TRP A 140 6.46 -21.38 -9.63
C TRP A 140 5.50 -21.46 -8.44
N SER A 141 5.67 -22.43 -7.56
CA SER A 141 4.88 -22.53 -6.32
C SER A 141 5.02 -21.27 -5.46
N ASP A 142 6.23 -20.71 -5.34
CA ASP A 142 6.46 -19.46 -4.61
C ASP A 142 5.77 -18.27 -5.30
N LYS A 143 5.90 -18.18 -6.63
CA LYS A 143 5.26 -17.13 -7.44
C LYS A 143 3.74 -17.19 -7.35
N PHE A 144 3.14 -18.39 -7.39
CA PHE A 144 1.69 -18.56 -7.23
C PHE A 144 1.22 -18.11 -5.84
N LYS A 145 1.96 -18.47 -4.78
CA LYS A 145 1.64 -18.02 -3.42
C LYS A 145 1.73 -16.49 -3.29
N MET A 146 2.78 -15.88 -3.84
CA MET A 146 2.93 -14.41 -3.83
C MET A 146 1.78 -13.73 -4.59
N ALA A 147 1.42 -14.25 -5.76
CA ALA A 147 0.33 -13.75 -6.58
C ALA A 147 -1.03 -13.84 -5.86
N HIS A 148 -1.31 -15.00 -5.25
CA HIS A 148 -2.53 -15.21 -4.47
C HIS A 148 -2.62 -14.27 -3.27
N GLN A 149 -1.54 -14.14 -2.48
CA GLN A 149 -1.49 -13.25 -1.32
C GLN A 149 -1.76 -11.79 -1.71
N LEU A 150 -1.21 -11.35 -2.85
CA LEU A 150 -1.43 -10.01 -3.37
C LEU A 150 -2.89 -9.80 -3.80
N ALA A 151 -3.44 -10.73 -4.57
CA ALA A 151 -4.83 -10.66 -5.02
C ALA A 151 -5.80 -10.72 -3.83
N TYR A 152 -5.53 -11.57 -2.84
CA TYR A 152 -6.32 -11.68 -1.62
C TYR A 152 -6.28 -10.40 -0.78
N ALA A 153 -5.12 -9.73 -0.66
CA ALA A 153 -5.04 -8.43 0.00
C ALA A 153 -5.98 -7.40 -0.64
N VAL A 154 -6.03 -7.37 -1.98
CA VAL A 154 -6.93 -6.46 -2.71
C VAL A 154 -8.39 -6.87 -2.55
N LEU A 155 -8.69 -8.17 -2.53
CA LEU A 155 -10.04 -8.69 -2.24
C LEU A 155 -10.51 -8.22 -0.86
N CYS A 156 -9.65 -8.31 0.17
CA CYS A 156 -9.96 -7.82 1.51
C CYS A 156 -10.29 -6.31 1.50
N LEU A 157 -9.48 -5.49 0.80
CA LEU A 157 -9.76 -4.05 0.67
C LEU A 157 -11.12 -3.80 0.00
N HIS A 158 -11.42 -4.55 -1.06
CA HIS A 158 -12.69 -4.42 -1.76
C HIS A 158 -13.87 -4.83 -0.88
N GLY A 159 -13.71 -5.83 -0.01
CA GLY A 159 -14.72 -6.21 1.00
C GLY A 159 -15.05 -5.06 1.95
N GLU A 160 -14.05 -4.27 2.33
CA GLU A 160 -14.20 -3.07 3.16
C GLU A 160 -14.58 -1.81 2.34
N LYS A 161 -14.90 -1.96 1.06
CA LYS A 161 -15.22 -0.86 0.13
C LYS A 161 -14.06 0.14 -0.03
N ILE A 162 -12.83 -0.33 0.03
CA ILE A 162 -11.62 0.47 -0.12
C ILE A 162 -10.96 0.14 -1.44
N ILE A 163 -10.57 1.18 -2.19
CA ILE A 163 -9.75 1.08 -3.39
C ILE A 163 -8.37 1.64 -3.06
N HIS A 164 -7.31 0.86 -3.29
CA HIS A 164 -5.93 1.27 -2.99
C HIS A 164 -5.45 2.46 -3.84
N ARG A 165 -5.76 2.46 -5.13
CA ARG A 165 -5.47 3.50 -6.14
C ARG A 165 -3.99 3.70 -6.50
N ASP A 166 -3.06 3.10 -5.75
CA ASP A 166 -1.62 3.22 -5.98
C ASP A 166 -0.90 1.87 -5.93
N LEU A 167 -1.45 0.87 -6.63
CA LEU A 167 -0.86 -0.46 -6.72
C LEU A 167 0.33 -0.46 -7.70
N HIS A 168 1.53 -0.67 -7.17
CA HIS A 168 2.76 -0.85 -7.94
C HIS A 168 3.82 -1.63 -7.10
N PRO A 169 4.89 -2.18 -7.72
CA PRO A 169 5.82 -3.08 -7.03
C PRO A 169 6.54 -2.48 -5.81
N LYS A 170 6.60 -1.14 -5.69
CA LYS A 170 7.21 -0.46 -4.53
C LYS A 170 6.26 -0.32 -3.34
N ASN A 171 4.93 -0.43 -3.55
CA ASN A 171 3.93 -0.40 -2.49
C ASN A 171 3.51 -1.81 -2.04
N VAL A 172 4.11 -2.83 -2.61
CA VAL A 172 4.01 -4.22 -2.17
C VAL A 172 5.31 -4.58 -1.48
N LEU A 173 5.26 -4.91 -0.20
CA LEU A 173 6.42 -5.29 0.60
C LEU A 173 6.46 -6.81 0.77
N VAL A 174 7.64 -7.34 1.08
CA VAL A 174 7.82 -8.75 1.42
C VAL A 174 8.35 -8.85 2.86
N HIS A 175 7.69 -9.65 3.67
CA HIS A 175 8.08 -9.93 5.05
C HIS A 175 7.99 -11.43 5.30
N GLN A 176 9.12 -12.07 5.63
CA GLN A 176 9.18 -13.52 5.88
C GLN A 176 8.50 -14.34 4.76
N ASN A 177 8.84 -14.05 3.52
CA ASN A 177 8.25 -14.64 2.30
C ASN A 177 6.74 -14.42 2.13
N THR A 178 6.16 -13.48 2.87
CA THR A 178 4.74 -13.12 2.80
C THR A 178 4.58 -11.72 2.18
N ILE A 179 3.66 -11.59 1.25
CA ILE A 179 3.28 -10.30 0.67
C ILE A 179 2.56 -9.44 1.71
N LYS A 180 2.94 -8.18 1.78
CA LYS A 180 2.34 -7.14 2.61
C LYS A 180 2.03 -5.91 1.76
N LEU A 181 0.76 -5.65 1.50
CA LEU A 181 0.34 -4.44 0.81
C LEU A 181 0.47 -3.23 1.76
N ALA A 182 1.06 -2.14 1.27
CA ALA A 182 1.40 -0.96 2.06
C ALA A 182 1.07 0.33 1.30
N ASP A 183 1.17 1.45 2.01
CA ASP A 183 0.97 2.82 1.52
C ASP A 183 -0.47 3.14 1.05
N PHE A 184 -1.30 3.51 2.02
CA PHE A 184 -2.71 3.86 1.82
C PHE A 184 -2.93 5.38 1.60
N GLY A 185 -1.87 6.17 1.38
CA GLY A 185 -1.95 7.63 1.23
C GLY A 185 -2.80 8.13 0.06
N LEU A 186 -3.04 7.30 -0.97
CA LEU A 186 -3.96 7.59 -2.08
C LEU A 186 -5.24 6.75 -2.05
N SER A 187 -5.38 5.87 -1.07
CA SER A 187 -6.52 4.98 -0.95
C SER A 187 -7.79 5.76 -0.64
N LYS A 188 -8.92 5.27 -1.10
CA LYS A 188 -10.20 5.92 -0.91
C LYS A 188 -11.29 4.90 -0.63
N ARG A 189 -12.16 5.24 0.33
CA ARG A 189 -13.44 4.54 0.51
C ARG A 189 -14.40 4.93 -0.61
N THR A 190 -15.14 3.97 -1.13
CA THR A 190 -16.15 4.19 -2.16
C THR A 190 -17.43 3.47 -1.77
N ASP A 191 -18.55 4.17 -1.94
CA ASP A 191 -19.87 3.54 -1.86
C ASP A 191 -20.32 2.98 -3.21
N GLU A 192 -19.61 3.33 -4.29
CA GLU A 192 -19.83 2.74 -5.61
C GLU A 192 -19.31 1.32 -5.65
N PHE A 193 -20.05 0.48 -6.34
CA PHE A 193 -19.91 -0.96 -6.35
C PHE A 193 -18.50 -1.43 -6.78
N VAL A 194 -17.70 -1.93 -5.84
CA VAL A 194 -16.34 -2.42 -6.07
C VAL A 194 -16.33 -3.79 -6.79
N LYS A 195 -17.47 -4.49 -6.86
CA LYS A 195 -17.65 -5.76 -7.55
C LYS A 195 -17.82 -5.64 -9.08
N SER A 196 -17.68 -4.44 -9.65
CA SER A 196 -17.74 -4.27 -11.11
C SER A 196 -16.48 -4.83 -11.77
N LYS A 197 -16.63 -5.57 -12.87
CA LYS A 197 -15.53 -5.98 -13.77
C LYS A 197 -14.70 -4.78 -14.28
N SER A 198 -15.26 -3.58 -14.21
CA SER A 198 -14.57 -2.30 -14.44
C SER A 198 -13.88 -1.75 -13.21
N ALA A 199 -13.80 -2.48 -12.07
CA ALA A 199 -13.24 -1.95 -10.84
C ALA A 199 -11.81 -1.44 -11.05
N PRO A 200 -11.52 -0.20 -10.62
CA PRO A 200 -10.18 0.34 -10.69
C PRO A 200 -9.25 -0.54 -9.83
N GLY A 201 -8.26 -1.16 -10.44
CA GLY A 201 -7.29 -1.98 -9.71
C GLY A 201 -6.99 -3.31 -10.36
N VAL A 202 -7.96 -3.98 -11.02
CA VAL A 202 -7.73 -5.29 -11.65
C VAL A 202 -6.64 -5.23 -12.72
N VAL A 203 -6.61 -4.19 -13.54
CA VAL A 203 -5.51 -3.98 -14.52
C VAL A 203 -4.15 -3.89 -13.82
N ARG A 204 -4.08 -3.20 -12.69
CA ARG A 204 -2.84 -3.08 -11.91
C ARG A 204 -2.44 -4.40 -11.25
N ILE A 205 -3.42 -5.22 -10.84
CA ILE A 205 -3.17 -6.59 -10.40
C ILE A 205 -2.56 -7.40 -11.53
N GLY A 206 -3.13 -7.38 -12.74
CA GLY A 206 -2.55 -8.06 -13.91
C GLY A 206 -1.09 -7.67 -14.15
N ILE A 207 -0.77 -6.37 -14.06
CA ILE A 207 0.61 -5.88 -14.18
C ILE A 207 1.50 -6.44 -13.07
N LEU A 208 1.03 -6.48 -11.81
CA LEU A 208 1.81 -7.01 -10.69
C LEU A 208 2.00 -8.53 -10.79
N LEU A 209 1.01 -9.28 -11.29
CA LEU A 209 1.15 -10.70 -11.57
C LEU A 209 2.21 -10.95 -12.67
N TRP A 210 2.22 -10.14 -13.72
CA TRP A 210 3.28 -10.16 -14.73
C TRP A 210 4.66 -9.84 -14.12
N VAL A 211 4.76 -8.86 -13.22
CA VAL A 211 6.02 -8.54 -12.50
C VAL A 211 6.51 -9.75 -11.71
N ILE A 212 5.63 -10.46 -11.02
CA ILE A 212 5.97 -11.69 -10.28
C ILE A 212 6.48 -12.77 -11.23
N SER A 213 5.89 -12.92 -12.43
CA SER A 213 6.34 -13.91 -13.42
C SER A 213 7.65 -13.53 -14.11
N SER A 214 7.88 -12.23 -14.35
CA SER A 214 9.02 -11.71 -15.11
C SER A 214 10.25 -11.43 -14.26
N GLY A 215 10.08 -11.06 -12.99
CA GLY A 215 11.14 -10.55 -12.12
C GLY A 215 11.67 -9.17 -12.53
N ARG A 216 11.00 -8.48 -13.45
CA ARG A 216 11.42 -7.19 -14.01
C ARG A 216 10.41 -6.08 -13.72
N PRO A 217 10.84 -4.81 -13.64
CA PRO A 217 9.93 -3.68 -13.59
C PRO A 217 9.01 -3.68 -14.82
N PRO A 218 7.73 -3.31 -14.69
CA PRO A 218 6.85 -3.22 -15.83
C PRO A 218 7.23 -2.01 -16.69
N PHE A 219 7.15 -2.17 -18.02
CA PHE A 219 7.39 -1.14 -19.02
C PHE A 219 8.79 -0.53 -18.95
N GLU A 220 9.79 -1.35 -18.66
CA GLU A 220 11.19 -0.95 -18.53
C GLU A 220 11.66 -0.17 -19.76
N GLY A 221 12.35 0.97 -19.53
CA GLY A 221 12.83 1.85 -20.60
C GLY A 221 11.76 2.69 -21.31
N LYS A 222 10.50 2.62 -20.88
CA LYS A 222 9.43 3.49 -21.40
C LYS A 222 9.22 4.69 -20.50
N GLY A 223 9.21 5.89 -21.08
CA GLY A 223 8.92 7.11 -20.33
C GLY A 223 7.43 7.26 -19.98
N ASP A 224 7.14 8.02 -18.92
CA ASP A 224 5.77 8.22 -18.43
C ASP A 224 4.80 8.73 -19.50
N TYR A 225 5.26 9.65 -20.35
CA TYR A 225 4.45 10.18 -21.46
C TYR A 225 4.03 9.07 -22.43
N PHE A 226 4.98 8.16 -22.77
CA PHE A 226 4.66 7.01 -23.64
C PHE A 226 3.59 6.13 -23.01
N LEU A 227 3.68 5.83 -21.71
CA LEU A 227 2.75 4.96 -20.99
C LEU A 227 1.36 5.60 -20.88
N ILE A 228 1.28 6.90 -20.56
CA ILE A 228 0.01 7.65 -20.50
C ILE A 228 -0.75 7.57 -21.82
N VAL A 229 -0.06 7.66 -22.95
CA VAL A 229 -0.67 7.65 -24.28
C VAL A 229 -1.02 6.25 -24.77
N ASN A 230 -0.16 5.25 -24.48
CA ASN A 230 -0.25 3.95 -25.15
C ASN A 230 -0.97 2.87 -24.31
N ILE A 231 -0.94 2.92 -22.97
CA ILE A 231 -1.71 1.98 -22.15
C ILE A 231 -3.21 2.08 -22.43
N PRO A 232 -3.83 3.27 -22.55
CA PRO A 232 -5.24 3.38 -22.94
C PRO A 232 -5.53 2.88 -24.36
N LYS A 233 -4.52 2.86 -25.24
CA LYS A 233 -4.64 2.31 -26.61
C LYS A 233 -4.40 0.81 -26.70
N GLY A 234 -4.26 0.13 -25.57
CA GLY A 234 -4.08 -1.31 -25.51
C GLY A 234 -2.62 -1.80 -25.45
N PHE A 235 -1.63 -0.88 -25.26
CA PHE A 235 -0.27 -1.30 -25.05
C PHE A 235 -0.15 -2.10 -23.75
N ARG A 236 0.47 -3.27 -23.81
CA ARG A 236 0.68 -4.20 -22.69
C ARG A 236 2.09 -4.77 -22.76
N GLU A 237 2.52 -5.40 -21.68
CA GLU A 237 3.73 -6.23 -21.67
C GLU A 237 3.47 -7.54 -22.41
N GLU A 238 4.52 -8.05 -23.06
CA GLU A 238 4.49 -9.37 -23.67
C GLU A 238 4.52 -10.46 -22.59
N PRO A 239 3.77 -11.56 -22.77
CA PRO A 239 3.86 -12.72 -21.90
C PRO A 239 5.28 -13.26 -21.81
N ILE A 240 5.67 -13.72 -20.61
CA ILE A 240 7.00 -14.26 -20.38
C ILE A 240 7.06 -15.72 -20.85
N PRO A 241 8.04 -16.09 -21.69
CA PRO A 241 8.23 -17.47 -22.12
C PRO A 241 8.31 -18.43 -20.92
N ASN A 242 7.69 -19.62 -21.06
CA ASN A 242 7.64 -20.66 -20.04
C ASN A 242 6.83 -20.29 -18.79
N THR A 243 6.01 -19.25 -18.84
CA THR A 243 4.99 -19.01 -17.83
C THR A 243 3.91 -20.11 -17.94
N PRO A 244 3.48 -20.75 -16.83
CA PRO A 244 2.36 -21.68 -16.87
C PRO A 244 1.13 -21.00 -17.47
N LYS A 245 0.49 -21.69 -18.43
CA LYS A 245 -0.55 -21.10 -19.26
C LYS A 245 -1.73 -20.56 -18.46
N ASP A 246 -2.18 -21.30 -17.45
CA ASP A 246 -3.31 -20.89 -16.61
C ASP A 246 -2.98 -19.59 -15.84
N TYR A 247 -1.72 -19.41 -15.42
CA TYR A 247 -1.27 -18.19 -14.77
C TYR A 247 -1.15 -17.02 -15.76
N GLU A 248 -0.64 -17.27 -16.96
CA GLU A 248 -0.55 -16.29 -18.05
C GLU A 248 -1.95 -15.76 -18.41
N GLU A 249 -2.92 -16.65 -18.55
CA GLU A 249 -4.31 -16.27 -18.84
C GLU A 249 -4.92 -15.38 -17.77
N ILE A 250 -4.60 -15.58 -16.47
CA ILE A 250 -5.10 -14.71 -15.41
C ILE A 250 -4.65 -13.26 -15.60
N TYR A 251 -3.34 -13.03 -15.76
CA TYR A 251 -2.87 -11.65 -15.85
C TYR A 251 -3.21 -10.98 -17.19
N THR A 252 -3.27 -11.74 -18.29
CA THR A 252 -3.68 -11.21 -19.59
C THR A 252 -5.16 -10.84 -19.60
N ASP A 253 -6.01 -11.63 -18.95
CA ASP A 253 -7.43 -11.30 -18.78
C ASP A 253 -7.64 -10.03 -17.95
N CYS A 254 -6.85 -9.83 -16.89
CA CYS A 254 -6.95 -8.66 -16.04
C CYS A 254 -6.75 -7.33 -16.79
N TRP A 255 -5.99 -7.34 -17.87
CA TRP A 255 -5.69 -6.12 -18.63
C TRP A 255 -6.30 -6.08 -20.04
N LYS A 256 -7.32 -6.91 -20.31
CA LYS A 256 -8.12 -6.81 -21.55
C LYS A 256 -8.57 -5.37 -21.79
N TYR A 257 -8.70 -5.02 -23.07
CA TYR A 257 -9.09 -3.66 -23.45
C TYR A 257 -10.49 -3.32 -22.92
N GLU A 258 -11.45 -4.18 -23.21
CA GLU A 258 -12.84 -4.00 -22.76
C GLU A 258 -12.96 -4.31 -21.26
N PRO A 259 -13.43 -3.35 -20.44
CA PRO A 259 -13.55 -3.57 -19.00
C PRO A 259 -14.45 -4.75 -18.60
N ASN A 260 -15.51 -5.01 -19.35
CA ASN A 260 -16.46 -6.10 -19.07
C ASN A 260 -15.89 -7.50 -19.34
N ASP A 261 -14.79 -7.58 -20.11
CA ASP A 261 -14.10 -8.83 -20.40
C ASP A 261 -13.03 -9.17 -19.35
N ARG A 262 -12.81 -8.28 -18.39
CA ARG A 262 -11.86 -8.50 -17.29
C ARG A 262 -12.52 -9.31 -16.18
N PRO A 263 -11.78 -10.22 -15.52
CA PRO A 263 -12.26 -10.85 -14.30
C PRO A 263 -12.46 -9.82 -13.19
N ASP A 264 -13.33 -10.08 -12.24
CA ASP A 264 -13.31 -9.38 -10.98
C ASP A 264 -12.20 -9.95 -10.05
N ILE A 265 -11.98 -9.34 -8.89
CA ILE A 265 -10.91 -9.77 -8.00
C ILE A 265 -11.22 -11.12 -7.34
N GLU A 266 -12.49 -11.45 -7.10
CA GLU A 266 -12.92 -12.75 -6.54
C GLU A 266 -12.59 -13.87 -7.54
N GLU A 267 -12.83 -13.66 -8.83
CA GLU A 267 -12.48 -14.58 -9.90
C GLU A 267 -10.95 -14.77 -10.01
N VAL A 268 -10.17 -13.68 -9.91
CA VAL A 268 -8.70 -13.77 -9.92
C VAL A 268 -8.19 -14.63 -8.75
N VAL A 269 -8.71 -14.42 -7.54
CA VAL A 269 -8.33 -15.19 -6.35
C VAL A 269 -8.69 -16.67 -6.54
N THR A 270 -9.91 -16.98 -6.97
CA THR A 270 -10.37 -18.35 -7.18
C THR A 270 -9.53 -19.11 -8.22
N ARG A 271 -9.16 -18.45 -9.33
CA ARG A 271 -8.29 -19.04 -10.35
C ARG A 271 -6.88 -19.32 -9.81
N LEU A 272 -6.32 -18.41 -9.00
CA LEU A 272 -5.02 -18.63 -8.36
C LEU A 272 -5.06 -19.76 -7.32
N GLU A 273 -6.14 -19.89 -6.56
CA GLU A 273 -6.35 -21.02 -5.63
C GLU A 273 -6.40 -22.36 -6.37
N THR A 274 -7.05 -22.39 -7.53
CA THR A 274 -7.12 -23.58 -8.37
C THR A 274 -5.73 -24.01 -8.85
N ILE A 275 -4.92 -23.07 -9.33
CA ILE A 275 -3.54 -23.34 -9.76
C ILE A 275 -2.71 -23.88 -8.59
N ILE A 276 -2.81 -23.29 -7.40
CA ILE A 276 -2.08 -23.72 -6.20
C ILE A 276 -2.49 -25.12 -5.78
N ALA A 277 -3.77 -25.48 -5.87
CA ALA A 277 -4.26 -26.80 -5.54
C ALA A 277 -3.69 -27.88 -6.50
N ILE A 278 -3.65 -27.59 -7.81
CA ILE A 278 -3.07 -28.46 -8.83
C ILE A 278 -1.56 -28.62 -8.61
N ASP A 279 -0.83 -27.50 -8.37
CA ASP A 279 0.62 -27.52 -8.13
C ASP A 279 0.99 -28.40 -6.93
N LYS A 280 0.24 -28.31 -5.84
CA LYS A 280 0.44 -29.18 -4.66
C LYS A 280 0.24 -30.66 -4.99
N SER A 281 -0.85 -31.01 -5.68
CA SER A 281 -1.14 -32.40 -6.03
C SER A 281 -0.08 -33.01 -6.97
N THR A 282 0.56 -32.19 -7.80
CA THR A 282 1.61 -32.64 -8.73
C THR A 282 2.97 -32.83 -8.04
N ASN A 283 3.23 -32.12 -6.95
CA ASN A 283 4.51 -32.16 -6.21
C ASN A 283 4.50 -33.15 -5.03
N GLU A 284 3.37 -33.83 -4.73
CA GLU A 284 3.26 -34.87 -3.70
C GLU A 284 3.55 -36.27 -4.23
N PHE A 285 3.88 -36.44 -5.52
CA PHE A 285 4.29 -37.69 -6.17
C PHE A 285 5.73 -37.62 -6.66
#